data_b89977f0ccbe2af5e2454782a0e4c20a
#
_entry.id   b89977f0ccbe2af5e2454782a0e4c20a
#
_cell.length_a   1.000
_cell.length_b   1.000
_cell.length_c   1.000
_cell.angle_alpha   90.00
_cell.angle_beta   90.00
_cell.angle_gamma   90.00
#
_symmetry.space_group_name_H-M   'P 1'
#
loop_
_entity.id
_entity.type
_entity.pdbx_description
1 polymer ?
#
loop_
_entity_poly.entity_id
_entity_poly.type
_entity_poly.pdbx_seq_one_letter_code
_entity_poly.pdbx_strand_id
1 'polypeptide(L)'
;MIKAAKQIAYPLTGYFSKLVSDYLEANQNIVPFYTHPPNLEGIKEAIAARNNFNTPRAALVEALMVQYQSISSTELVKANIASLGLANTYTITTAHQPNLLTGPLYFIYKIAHTVALAKSLQKQIPEANFVPVYYMGSEDADLDELGFITVGGQKLVWETNQKGAVGRMLVDAKLIALIKQVEGQIGVSVHGNAWVGLLKQTFTIGKTIAQATLEIVHH
;
A
#
# COMPACT_ATOMS: atom_id res chain seq x y z
N MET A 1 15.24 14.25 17.37
CA MET A 1 15.49 13.32 18.50
C MET A 1 14.29 12.40 18.60
N ILE A 2 14.43 11.11 18.31
CA ILE A 2 13.41 10.11 18.59
C ILE A 2 13.44 9.90 20.10
N LYS A 3 12.44 10.38 20.81
CA LYS A 3 12.24 10.06 22.22
C LYS A 3 12.06 8.55 22.32
N ALA A 4 12.66 7.93 23.32
CA ALA A 4 12.70 6.49 23.53
C ALA A 4 11.35 5.81 23.20
N ALA A 5 11.37 4.87 22.24
CA ALA A 5 10.22 4.05 21.93
C ALA A 5 10.20 2.85 22.88
N LYS A 6 9.03 2.54 23.46
CA LYS A 6 8.82 1.32 24.25
C LYS A 6 8.09 0.32 23.39
N GLN A 7 8.64 -0.88 23.29
CA GLN A 7 7.96 -2.02 22.65
C GLN A 7 7.02 -2.68 23.67
N ILE A 8 5.80 -2.94 23.26
CA ILE A 8 4.80 -3.68 24.04
C ILE A 8 4.49 -4.96 23.26
N ALA A 9 4.55 -6.11 23.93
CA ALA A 9 4.20 -7.38 23.31
C ALA A 9 2.73 -7.37 22.83
N TYR A 10 2.46 -7.94 21.66
CA TYR A 10 1.13 -7.94 21.05
C TYR A 10 0.01 -8.41 21.98
N PRO A 11 0.16 -9.54 22.72
CA PRO A 11 -0.89 -10.00 23.65
C PRO A 11 -1.22 -9.00 24.76
N LEU A 12 -0.25 -8.18 25.18
CA LEU A 12 -0.45 -7.20 26.27
C LEU A 12 -1.19 -5.94 25.82
N THR A 13 -1.36 -5.74 24.51
CA THR A 13 -2.06 -4.55 23.99
C THR A 13 -3.58 -4.68 24.05
N GLY A 14 -4.12 -5.89 24.05
CA GLY A 14 -5.55 -6.17 23.97
C GLY A 14 -6.20 -5.85 22.61
N TYR A 15 -5.44 -5.42 21.60
CA TYR A 15 -5.95 -5.03 20.26
C TYR A 15 -5.90 -6.15 19.23
N PHE A 16 -5.15 -7.21 19.48
CA PHE A 16 -4.94 -8.29 18.52
C PHE A 16 -5.70 -9.55 18.93
N SER A 17 -6.26 -10.25 17.94
CA SER A 17 -6.90 -11.53 18.19
C SER A 17 -5.89 -12.57 18.67
N LYS A 18 -6.39 -13.61 19.36
CA LYS A 18 -5.55 -14.73 19.77
C LYS A 18 -4.85 -15.38 18.56
N LEU A 19 -5.52 -15.47 17.41
CA LEU A 19 -4.93 -16.03 16.19
C LEU A 19 -3.68 -15.27 15.73
N VAL A 20 -3.73 -13.93 15.77
CA VAL A 20 -2.56 -13.10 15.41
C VAL A 20 -1.41 -13.33 16.40
N SER A 21 -1.71 -13.33 17.70
CA SER A 21 -0.69 -13.61 18.73
C SER A 21 -0.09 -14.98 18.58
N ASP A 22 -0.91 -16.01 18.38
CA ASP A 22 -0.46 -17.39 18.18
C ASP A 22 0.42 -17.54 16.93
N TYR A 23 0.10 -16.81 15.84
CA TYR A 23 0.91 -16.82 14.63
C TYR A 23 2.30 -16.19 14.86
N LEU A 24 2.36 -15.05 15.53
CA LEU A 24 3.62 -14.36 15.81
C LEU A 24 4.51 -15.12 16.82
N GLU A 25 3.89 -15.86 17.74
CA GLU A 25 4.55 -16.68 18.76
C GLU A 25 4.85 -18.12 18.27
N ALA A 26 4.53 -18.44 17.01
CA ALA A 26 4.69 -19.78 16.44
C ALA A 26 4.00 -20.88 17.27
N ASN A 27 2.78 -20.63 17.75
CA ASN A 27 2.01 -21.58 18.54
C ASN A 27 1.75 -22.86 17.73
N GLN A 28 2.02 -24.04 18.32
CA GLN A 28 1.94 -25.32 17.65
C GLN A 28 0.55 -25.64 17.06
N ASN A 29 -0.52 -25.06 17.63
CA ASN A 29 -1.88 -25.27 17.14
C ASN A 29 -2.14 -24.64 15.78
N ILE A 30 -1.38 -23.60 15.38
CA ILE A 30 -1.57 -22.91 14.09
C ILE A 30 -0.45 -23.16 13.09
N VAL A 31 0.68 -23.73 13.49
CA VAL A 31 1.79 -24.10 12.59
C VAL A 31 1.31 -24.90 11.37
N PRO A 32 0.35 -25.86 11.46
CA PRO A 32 -0.12 -26.60 10.29
C PRO A 32 -0.84 -25.75 9.23
N PHE A 33 -1.22 -24.49 9.52
CA PHE A 33 -1.96 -23.62 8.64
C PHE A 33 -1.10 -22.62 7.85
N TYR A 34 0.23 -22.62 8.06
CA TYR A 34 1.16 -21.80 7.27
C TYR A 34 2.45 -22.58 6.99
N THR A 35 3.11 -22.29 5.87
CA THR A 35 4.29 -23.02 5.41
C THR A 35 5.58 -22.45 5.98
N HIS A 36 5.68 -21.11 6.08
CA HIS A 36 6.89 -20.43 6.51
C HIS A 36 6.58 -19.45 7.65
N PRO A 37 7.39 -19.44 8.73
CA PRO A 37 7.20 -18.51 9.84
C PRO A 37 7.47 -17.06 9.42
N PRO A 38 6.86 -16.05 10.10
CA PRO A 38 7.02 -14.62 9.76
C PRO A 38 8.34 -14.05 10.33
N ASN A 39 9.45 -14.66 9.97
CA ASN A 39 10.79 -14.26 10.39
C ASN A 39 11.79 -14.42 9.23
N LEU A 40 13.05 -14.05 9.45
CA LEU A 40 14.08 -14.09 8.41
C LEU A 40 14.31 -15.49 7.83
N GLU A 41 14.31 -16.53 8.67
CA GLU A 41 14.51 -17.91 8.22
C GLU A 41 13.33 -18.38 7.35
N GLY A 42 12.08 -18.07 7.75
CA GLY A 42 10.91 -18.37 6.93
C GLY A 42 10.91 -17.64 5.59
N ILE A 43 11.47 -16.43 5.53
CA ILE A 43 11.65 -15.72 4.25
C ILE A 43 12.68 -16.43 3.37
N LYS A 44 13.80 -16.92 3.93
CA LYS A 44 14.79 -17.69 3.18
C LYS A 44 14.22 -19.01 2.66
N GLU A 45 13.43 -19.70 3.47
CA GLU A 45 12.70 -20.90 3.05
C GLU A 45 11.70 -20.61 1.93
N ALA A 46 10.96 -19.51 2.04
CA ALA A 46 10.02 -19.06 0.99
C ALA A 46 10.74 -18.73 -0.32
N ILE A 47 11.92 -18.11 -0.27
CA ILE A 47 12.79 -17.85 -1.43
C ILE A 47 13.20 -19.18 -2.06
N ALA A 48 13.69 -20.14 -1.27
CA ALA A 48 14.10 -21.46 -1.77
C ALA A 48 12.93 -22.21 -2.42
N ALA A 49 11.76 -22.20 -1.80
CA ALA A 49 10.54 -22.79 -2.36
C ALA A 49 10.12 -22.09 -3.67
N ARG A 50 10.22 -20.75 -3.73
CA ARG A 50 9.87 -19.97 -4.91
C ARG A 50 10.75 -20.24 -6.12
N ASN A 51 12.01 -20.60 -5.94
CA ASN A 51 12.93 -20.96 -7.01
C ASN A 51 12.46 -22.16 -7.84
N ASN A 52 11.61 -23.01 -7.28
CA ASN A 52 11.02 -24.15 -7.98
C ASN A 52 9.79 -23.77 -8.84
N PHE A 53 9.35 -22.51 -8.80
CA PHE A 53 8.18 -22.04 -9.55
C PHE A 53 8.61 -21.29 -10.82
N ASN A 54 8.15 -21.77 -11.97
CA ASN A 54 8.40 -21.11 -13.24
C ASN A 54 7.55 -19.82 -13.35
N THR A 55 8.17 -18.68 -13.07
CA THR A 55 7.51 -17.37 -13.15
C THR A 55 7.66 -16.80 -14.55
N PRO A 56 6.59 -16.38 -15.25
CA PRO A 56 6.66 -15.74 -16.57
C PRO A 56 7.14 -14.27 -16.43
N ARG A 57 8.39 -14.10 -16.02
CA ARG A 57 8.98 -12.80 -15.67
C ARG A 57 8.98 -11.79 -16.80
N ALA A 58 9.25 -12.24 -18.03
CA ALA A 58 9.27 -11.37 -19.20
C ALA A 58 7.89 -10.73 -19.43
N ALA A 59 6.82 -11.53 -19.37
CA ALA A 59 5.45 -11.03 -19.51
C ALA A 59 5.07 -10.05 -18.40
N LEU A 60 5.50 -10.31 -17.15
CA LEU A 60 5.28 -9.39 -16.02
C LEU A 60 5.97 -8.04 -16.26
N VAL A 61 7.24 -8.05 -16.66
CA VAL A 61 8.01 -6.82 -16.90
C VAL A 61 7.39 -6.03 -18.07
N GLU A 62 7.02 -6.69 -19.16
CA GLU A 62 6.37 -6.06 -20.31
C GLU A 62 5.03 -5.41 -19.91
N ALA A 63 4.17 -6.12 -19.18
CA ALA A 63 2.90 -5.60 -18.72
C ALA A 63 3.08 -4.37 -17.80
N LEU A 64 4.06 -4.41 -16.89
CA LEU A 64 4.37 -3.28 -16.02
C LEU A 64 4.94 -2.09 -16.79
N MET A 65 5.82 -2.32 -17.75
CA MET A 65 6.33 -1.25 -18.63
C MET A 65 5.20 -0.54 -19.38
N VAL A 66 4.22 -1.30 -19.91
CA VAL A 66 3.03 -0.72 -20.56
C VAL A 66 2.18 0.07 -19.56
N GLN A 67 1.91 -0.50 -18.38
CA GLN A 67 1.15 0.18 -17.33
C GLN A 67 1.78 1.50 -16.91
N TYR A 68 3.10 1.59 -16.87
CA TYR A 68 3.82 2.77 -16.41
C TYR A 68 4.16 3.79 -17.50
N GLN A 69 3.81 3.55 -18.78
CA GLN A 69 4.11 4.48 -19.89
C GLN A 69 3.53 5.89 -19.70
N SER A 70 2.33 5.98 -19.11
CA SER A 70 1.64 7.25 -18.87
C SER A 70 1.86 7.84 -17.47
N ILE A 71 2.69 7.19 -16.64
CA ILE A 71 2.88 7.55 -15.24
C ILE A 71 4.25 8.19 -15.07
N SER A 72 4.30 9.37 -14.48
CA SER A 72 5.56 9.97 -14.05
C SER A 72 6.13 9.15 -12.88
N SER A 73 7.11 8.32 -13.16
CA SER A 73 7.76 7.46 -12.17
C SER A 73 9.24 7.79 -12.03
N THR A 74 9.77 7.52 -10.85
CA THR A 74 11.20 7.72 -10.57
C THR A 74 12.06 6.65 -11.27
N GLU A 75 13.35 6.93 -11.46
CA GLU A 75 14.31 5.96 -11.99
C GLU A 75 14.39 4.70 -11.11
N LEU A 76 14.15 4.83 -9.81
CA LEU A 76 14.09 3.68 -8.89
C LEU A 76 12.93 2.72 -9.25
N VAL A 77 11.75 3.26 -9.59
CA VAL A 77 10.60 2.43 -10.02
C VAL A 77 10.93 1.69 -11.31
N LYS A 78 11.53 2.37 -12.29
CA LYS A 78 11.95 1.74 -13.56
C LYS A 78 13.00 0.64 -13.33
N ALA A 79 13.98 0.88 -12.47
CA ALA A 79 14.99 -0.10 -12.09
C ALA A 79 14.34 -1.31 -11.38
N ASN A 80 13.39 -1.08 -10.49
CA ASN A 80 12.64 -2.14 -9.82
C ASN A 80 11.86 -3.00 -10.83
N ILE A 81 11.16 -2.38 -11.79
CA ILE A 81 10.43 -3.12 -12.84
C ILE A 81 11.41 -3.96 -13.66
N ALA A 82 12.52 -3.39 -14.10
CA ALA A 82 13.53 -4.13 -14.86
C ALA A 82 14.11 -5.30 -14.06
N SER A 83 14.37 -5.12 -12.76
CA SER A 83 14.92 -6.16 -11.89
C SER A 83 13.99 -7.37 -11.72
N LEU A 84 12.67 -7.21 -11.88
CA LEU A 84 11.71 -8.33 -11.84
C LEU A 84 11.98 -9.38 -12.94
N GLY A 85 12.70 -9.02 -13.99
CA GLY A 85 13.17 -9.95 -15.01
C GLY A 85 14.25 -10.92 -14.53
N LEU A 86 14.96 -10.61 -13.46
CA LEU A 86 16.06 -11.43 -12.93
C LEU A 86 15.52 -12.58 -12.08
N ALA A 87 16.17 -13.74 -12.15
CA ALA A 87 15.77 -14.95 -11.44
C ALA A 87 15.80 -14.78 -9.91
N ASN A 88 16.76 -14.00 -9.38
CA ASN A 88 16.97 -13.75 -7.96
C ASN A 88 16.18 -12.56 -7.41
N THR A 89 15.16 -12.08 -8.11
CA THR A 89 14.32 -10.96 -7.65
C THR A 89 12.99 -11.46 -7.11
N TYR A 90 12.64 -10.99 -5.92
CA TYR A 90 11.42 -11.36 -5.19
C TYR A 90 10.63 -10.11 -4.84
N THR A 91 9.29 -10.23 -4.74
CA THR A 91 8.41 -9.13 -4.37
C THR A 91 8.05 -9.20 -2.89
N ILE A 92 8.05 -8.06 -2.22
CA ILE A 92 7.39 -7.87 -0.93
C ILE A 92 6.11 -7.09 -1.20
N THR A 93 4.98 -7.74 -1.05
CA THR A 93 3.71 -7.23 -1.56
C THR A 93 2.76 -6.87 -0.42
N THR A 94 2.15 -5.70 -0.52
CA THR A 94 0.96 -5.33 0.24
C THR A 94 -0.18 -5.00 -0.71
N ALA A 95 -1.41 -5.11 -0.24
CA ALA A 95 -2.59 -4.82 -1.05
C ALA A 95 -3.60 -3.98 -0.27
N HIS A 96 -4.28 -3.10 -0.98
CA HIS A 96 -5.45 -2.37 -0.48
C HIS A 96 -6.29 -1.84 -1.64
N GLN A 97 -7.56 -1.57 -1.38
CA GLN A 97 -8.44 -0.86 -2.32
C GLN A 97 -8.00 0.61 -2.45
N PRO A 98 -8.39 1.31 -3.53
CA PRO A 98 -8.16 2.74 -3.67
C PRO A 98 -9.11 3.51 -2.74
N ASN A 99 -8.64 3.87 -1.55
CA ASN A 99 -9.42 4.64 -0.60
C ASN A 99 -9.45 6.13 -0.97
N LEU A 100 -10.55 6.78 -0.63
CA LEU A 100 -10.68 8.21 -0.79
C LEU A 100 -9.56 8.95 -0.05
N LEU A 101 -8.79 9.78 -0.76
CA LEU A 101 -7.70 10.63 -0.22
C LEU A 101 -6.69 9.86 0.68
N THR A 102 -6.41 8.60 0.38
CA THR A 102 -5.62 7.62 1.14
C THR A 102 -6.35 6.93 2.31
N GLY A 103 -7.57 7.32 2.63
CA GLY A 103 -8.37 6.64 3.64
C GLY A 103 -7.72 6.56 5.02
N PRO A 104 -7.87 5.43 5.70
CA PRO A 104 -7.33 5.24 7.04
C PRO A 104 -5.81 5.17 7.05
N LEU A 105 -5.20 5.62 8.15
CA LEU A 105 -3.76 5.73 8.33
C LEU A 105 -3.00 4.40 8.08
N TYR A 106 -3.63 3.26 8.33
CA TYR A 106 -3.00 1.96 8.10
C TYR A 106 -2.66 1.72 6.61
N PHE A 107 -3.36 2.34 5.67
CA PHE A 107 -3.01 2.29 4.24
C PHE A 107 -1.57 2.79 4.02
N ILE A 108 -1.23 3.94 4.59
CA ILE A 108 0.11 4.52 4.52
C ILE A 108 1.12 3.62 5.24
N TYR A 109 0.78 3.12 6.43
CA TYR A 109 1.67 2.23 7.18
C TYR A 109 1.96 0.92 6.44
N LYS A 110 0.97 0.32 5.78
CA LYS A 110 1.17 -0.90 4.97
C LYS A 110 2.20 -0.67 3.87
N ILE A 111 2.08 0.42 3.12
CA ILE A 111 2.99 0.75 2.02
C ILE A 111 4.39 1.07 2.58
N ALA A 112 4.48 1.95 3.57
CA ALA A 112 5.76 2.32 4.18
C ALA A 112 6.48 1.11 4.80
N HIS A 113 5.74 0.21 5.47
CA HIS A 113 6.29 -1.02 6.03
C HIS A 113 6.81 -1.95 4.92
N THR A 114 6.07 -2.12 3.83
CA THR A 114 6.49 -2.94 2.68
C THR A 114 7.81 -2.43 2.09
N VAL A 115 7.95 -1.11 1.92
CA VAL A 115 9.19 -0.49 1.45
C VAL A 115 10.34 -0.68 2.46
N ALA A 116 10.06 -0.47 3.75
CA ALA A 116 11.06 -0.64 4.80
C ALA A 116 11.53 -2.10 4.92
N LEU A 117 10.60 -3.06 4.82
CA LEU A 117 10.90 -4.48 4.87
C LEU A 117 11.75 -4.91 3.66
N ALA A 118 11.39 -4.50 2.45
CA ALA A 118 12.19 -4.78 1.25
C ALA A 118 13.63 -4.25 1.40
N LYS A 119 13.80 -3.02 1.88
CA LYS A 119 15.13 -2.44 2.15
C LYS A 119 15.91 -3.20 3.25
N SER A 120 15.22 -3.67 4.28
CA SER A 120 15.83 -4.46 5.35
C SER A 120 16.30 -5.82 4.85
N LEU A 121 15.47 -6.51 4.06
CA LEU A 121 15.80 -7.81 3.48
C LEU A 121 16.95 -7.71 2.47
N GLN A 122 17.00 -6.64 1.67
CA GLN A 122 18.10 -6.39 0.76
C GLN A 122 19.46 -6.32 1.48
N LYS A 123 19.48 -5.84 2.73
CA LYS A 123 20.70 -5.79 3.56
C LYS A 123 21.04 -7.14 4.18
N GLN A 124 20.03 -7.93 4.51
CA GLN A 124 20.20 -9.22 5.21
C GLN A 124 20.42 -10.39 4.25
N ILE A 125 19.98 -10.27 3.01
CA ILE A 125 20.10 -11.29 1.95
C ILE A 125 20.63 -10.58 0.68
N PRO A 126 21.91 -10.22 0.63
CA PRO A 126 22.48 -9.38 -0.44
C PRO A 126 22.52 -10.06 -1.81
N GLU A 127 22.43 -11.39 -1.85
CA GLU A 127 22.39 -12.20 -3.08
C GLU A 127 21.02 -12.17 -3.78
N ALA A 128 19.98 -11.68 -3.12
CA ALA A 128 18.64 -11.52 -3.67
C ALA A 128 18.28 -10.04 -3.85
N ASN A 129 17.37 -9.75 -4.78
CA ASN A 129 16.77 -8.43 -4.93
C ASN A 129 15.34 -8.44 -4.38
N PHE A 130 14.94 -7.38 -3.69
CA PHE A 130 13.61 -7.24 -3.10
C PHE A 130 12.90 -6.00 -3.63
N VAL A 131 11.82 -6.20 -4.37
CA VAL A 131 11.00 -5.14 -4.94
C VAL A 131 9.74 -4.95 -4.10
N PRO A 132 9.52 -3.77 -3.49
CA PRO A 132 8.25 -3.48 -2.82
C PRO A 132 7.16 -3.29 -3.85
N VAL A 133 6.01 -3.94 -3.64
CA VAL A 133 4.86 -3.89 -4.54
C VAL A 133 3.61 -3.52 -3.74
N TYR A 134 2.89 -2.52 -4.23
CA TYR A 134 1.52 -2.24 -3.80
C TYR A 134 0.55 -2.74 -4.87
N TYR A 135 -0.31 -3.69 -4.50
CA TYR A 135 -1.40 -4.17 -5.34
C TYR A 135 -2.68 -3.40 -5.02
N MET A 136 -3.23 -2.73 -6.01
CA MET A 136 -4.45 -1.97 -5.87
C MET A 136 -5.66 -2.82 -6.24
N GLY A 137 -6.54 -3.12 -5.27
CA GLY A 137 -7.84 -3.77 -5.50
C GLY A 137 -8.85 -2.80 -6.10
N SER A 138 -8.64 -2.40 -7.35
CA SER A 138 -9.43 -1.35 -8.01
C SER A 138 -10.83 -1.76 -8.41
N GLU A 139 -11.15 -3.07 -8.35
CA GLU A 139 -12.43 -3.67 -8.70
C GLU A 139 -13.46 -3.63 -7.57
N ASP A 140 -13.04 -3.32 -6.35
CA ASP A 140 -13.93 -3.28 -5.18
C ASP A 140 -14.99 -2.19 -5.34
N ALA A 141 -16.25 -2.56 -5.09
CA ALA A 141 -17.42 -1.71 -5.29
C ALA A 141 -18.02 -1.17 -3.98
N ASP A 142 -17.36 -1.40 -2.84
CA ASP A 142 -17.86 -0.97 -1.53
C ASP A 142 -17.57 0.54 -1.30
N LEU A 143 -18.44 1.37 -1.89
CA LEU A 143 -18.35 2.82 -1.71
C LEU A 143 -18.63 3.25 -0.27
N ASP A 144 -19.41 2.51 0.49
CA ASP A 144 -19.73 2.84 1.89
C ASP A 144 -18.47 2.72 2.77
N GLU A 145 -17.57 1.78 2.45
CA GLU A 145 -16.28 1.63 3.10
C GLU A 145 -15.24 2.62 2.56
N LEU A 146 -15.18 2.80 1.24
CA LEU A 146 -14.09 3.49 0.56
C LEU A 146 -14.34 4.98 0.32
N GLY A 147 -15.60 5.42 0.38
CA GLY A 147 -16.07 6.75 -0.03
C GLY A 147 -16.05 7.80 1.06
N PHE A 148 -15.30 7.62 2.16
CA PHE A 148 -15.21 8.63 3.21
C PHE A 148 -13.80 8.77 3.79
N ILE A 149 -13.58 9.87 4.49
CA ILE A 149 -12.37 10.14 5.28
C ILE A 149 -12.77 10.76 6.62
N THR A 150 -11.99 10.49 7.67
CA THR A 150 -12.16 11.14 8.98
C THR A 150 -11.02 12.11 9.22
N VAL A 151 -11.34 13.37 9.44
CA VAL A 151 -10.38 14.45 9.72
C VAL A 151 -10.85 15.20 10.96
N GLY A 152 -9.98 15.40 11.95
CA GLY A 152 -10.32 16.08 13.20
C GLY A 152 -11.52 15.46 13.95
N GLY A 153 -11.75 14.16 13.80
CA GLY A 153 -12.93 13.46 14.38
C GLY A 153 -14.21 13.61 13.56
N GLN A 154 -14.22 14.40 12.49
CA GLN A 154 -15.37 14.56 11.59
C GLN A 154 -15.29 13.59 10.43
N LYS A 155 -16.35 12.81 10.19
CA LYS A 155 -16.50 11.96 9.01
C LYS A 155 -16.98 12.83 7.83
N LEU A 156 -16.18 12.87 6.75
CA LEU A 156 -16.48 13.51 5.50
C LEU A 156 -16.78 12.45 4.44
N VAL A 157 -17.97 12.46 3.87
CA VAL A 157 -18.44 11.44 2.92
C VAL A 157 -18.51 12.03 1.51
N TRP A 158 -18.04 11.29 0.53
CA TRP A 158 -18.22 11.62 -0.89
C TRP A 158 -19.61 11.17 -1.37
N GLU A 159 -20.54 12.07 -1.38
CA GLU A 159 -21.92 11.83 -1.81
C GLU A 159 -22.04 11.79 -3.32
N THR A 160 -21.56 10.73 -3.94
CA THR A 160 -21.68 10.51 -5.39
C THR A 160 -22.85 9.57 -5.73
N ASN A 161 -23.39 9.71 -6.96
CA ASN A 161 -24.37 8.76 -7.51
C ASN A 161 -23.73 7.70 -8.40
N GLN A 162 -22.39 7.68 -8.52
CA GLN A 162 -21.68 6.69 -9.30
C GLN A 162 -21.80 5.32 -8.64
N LYS A 163 -21.77 4.25 -9.45
CA LYS A 163 -21.93 2.86 -9.01
C LYS A 163 -20.86 1.98 -9.64
N GLY A 164 -20.65 0.81 -9.06
CA GLY A 164 -19.67 -0.17 -9.52
C GLY A 164 -18.33 -0.01 -8.83
N ALA A 165 -17.27 -0.45 -9.47
CA ALA A 165 -15.92 -0.44 -8.90
C ALA A 165 -15.46 0.98 -8.57
N VAL A 166 -15.13 1.24 -7.30
CA VAL A 166 -14.73 2.56 -6.79
C VAL A 166 -13.50 3.08 -7.55
N GLY A 167 -12.54 2.21 -7.86
CA GLY A 167 -11.36 2.59 -8.61
C GLY A 167 -11.66 3.15 -10.02
N ARG A 168 -12.81 2.81 -10.61
CA ARG A 168 -13.26 3.31 -11.92
C ARG A 168 -14.11 4.57 -11.84
N MET A 169 -14.59 4.92 -10.65
CA MET A 169 -15.36 6.16 -10.46
C MET A 169 -14.49 7.38 -10.77
N LEU A 170 -15.14 8.42 -11.29
CA LEU A 170 -14.45 9.65 -11.68
C LEU A 170 -14.49 10.67 -10.55
N VAL A 171 -13.39 11.36 -10.37
CA VAL A 171 -13.34 12.57 -9.54
C VAL A 171 -14.35 13.57 -10.08
N ASP A 172 -15.31 13.95 -9.26
CA ASP A 172 -16.39 14.89 -9.59
C ASP A 172 -16.31 16.17 -8.74
N ALA A 173 -17.21 17.11 -9.00
CA ALA A 173 -17.26 18.37 -8.27
C ALA A 173 -17.53 18.19 -6.77
N LYS A 174 -18.25 17.13 -6.37
CA LYS A 174 -18.51 16.84 -4.95
C LYS A 174 -17.26 16.39 -4.23
N LEU A 175 -16.43 15.57 -4.89
CA LEU A 175 -15.12 15.17 -4.33
C LEU A 175 -14.18 16.37 -4.20
N ILE A 176 -14.15 17.27 -5.20
CA ILE A 176 -13.38 18.51 -5.10
C ILE A 176 -13.86 19.39 -3.94
N ALA A 177 -15.18 19.48 -3.72
CA ALA A 177 -15.72 20.19 -2.57
C ALA A 177 -15.31 19.56 -1.23
N LEU A 178 -15.25 18.22 -1.15
CA LEU A 178 -14.77 17.50 0.02
C LEU A 178 -13.28 17.81 0.27
N ILE A 179 -12.43 17.84 -0.75
CA ILE A 179 -11.01 18.22 -0.63
C ILE A 179 -10.87 19.64 -0.07
N LYS A 180 -11.74 20.58 -0.46
CA LYS A 180 -11.76 21.94 0.13
C LYS A 180 -12.14 21.92 1.61
N GLN A 181 -13.03 21.02 2.05
CA GLN A 181 -13.35 20.87 3.47
C GLN A 181 -12.15 20.33 4.26
N VAL A 182 -11.42 19.36 3.70
CA VAL A 182 -10.16 18.86 4.27
C VAL A 182 -9.13 19.98 4.39
N GLU A 183 -8.97 20.80 3.35
CA GLU A 183 -8.08 21.97 3.35
C GLU A 183 -8.43 22.93 4.49
N GLY A 184 -9.71 23.23 4.71
CA GLY A 184 -10.15 24.09 5.81
C GLY A 184 -9.77 23.58 7.20
N GLN A 185 -9.60 22.27 7.35
CA GLN A 185 -9.24 21.66 8.65
C GLN A 185 -7.73 21.54 8.87
N ILE A 186 -6.96 21.19 7.85
CA ILE A 186 -5.53 20.86 8.00
C ILE A 186 -4.58 21.81 7.26
N GLY A 187 -5.09 22.65 6.35
CA GLY A 187 -4.27 23.49 5.46
C GLY A 187 -3.43 24.55 6.16
N VAL A 188 -3.70 24.85 7.42
CA VAL A 188 -2.93 25.85 8.22
C VAL A 188 -1.59 25.31 8.72
N SER A 189 -1.40 23.98 8.77
CA SER A 189 -0.12 23.36 9.14
C SER A 189 0.78 23.17 7.93
N VAL A 190 2.10 23.20 8.14
CA VAL A 190 3.09 23.03 7.06
C VAL A 190 2.87 21.70 6.31
N HIS A 191 2.74 20.61 7.05
CA HIS A 191 2.51 19.29 6.46
C HIS A 191 1.11 19.14 5.88
N GLY A 192 0.09 19.71 6.52
CA GLY A 192 -1.29 19.72 6.02
C GLY A 192 -1.40 20.48 4.70
N ASN A 193 -0.75 21.65 4.58
CA ASN A 193 -0.72 22.41 3.34
C ASN A 193 -0.05 21.64 2.20
N ALA A 194 1.11 20.99 2.46
CA ALA A 194 1.78 20.17 1.47
C ALA A 194 0.89 18.99 1.01
N TRP A 195 0.23 18.33 1.97
CA TRP A 195 -0.67 17.22 1.69
C TRP A 195 -1.89 17.68 0.85
N VAL A 196 -2.52 18.79 1.20
CA VAL A 196 -3.63 19.37 0.42
C VAL A 196 -3.18 19.73 -0.99
N GLY A 197 -1.98 20.28 -1.14
CA GLY A 197 -1.37 20.55 -2.45
C GLY A 197 -1.29 19.30 -3.31
N LEU A 198 -0.80 18.20 -2.75
CA LEU A 198 -0.72 16.91 -3.42
C LEU A 198 -2.12 16.37 -3.80
N LEU A 199 -3.10 16.43 -2.88
CA LEU A 199 -4.47 16.01 -3.17
C LEU A 199 -5.08 16.79 -4.34
N LYS A 200 -4.88 18.10 -4.41
CA LYS A 200 -5.38 18.95 -5.50
C LYS A 200 -4.71 18.66 -6.84
N GLN A 201 -3.45 18.25 -6.83
CA GLN A 201 -2.73 17.87 -8.05
C GLN A 201 -3.16 16.50 -8.57
N THR A 202 -3.42 15.55 -7.68
CA THR A 202 -3.75 14.17 -8.04
C THR A 202 -5.23 13.95 -8.32
N PHE A 203 -6.13 14.48 -7.47
CA PHE A 203 -7.58 14.36 -7.64
C PHE A 203 -8.11 15.51 -8.50
N THR A 204 -8.02 15.39 -9.82
CA THR A 204 -8.57 16.35 -10.78
C THR A 204 -9.84 15.83 -11.45
N ILE A 205 -10.80 16.70 -11.75
CA ILE A 205 -12.09 16.31 -12.36
C ILE A 205 -11.87 15.44 -13.59
N GLY A 206 -12.59 14.32 -13.68
CA GLY A 206 -12.56 13.38 -14.78
C GLY A 206 -11.46 12.31 -14.68
N LYS A 207 -10.51 12.42 -13.74
CA LYS A 207 -9.55 11.37 -13.45
C LYS A 207 -10.23 10.25 -12.64
N THR A 208 -9.86 8.99 -12.85
CA THR A 208 -10.39 7.90 -12.03
C THR A 208 -9.77 7.91 -10.62
N ILE A 209 -10.50 7.36 -9.64
CA ILE A 209 -9.97 7.22 -8.26
C ILE A 209 -8.71 6.34 -8.25
N ALA A 210 -8.66 5.28 -9.07
CA ALA A 210 -7.46 4.45 -9.18
C ALA A 210 -6.25 5.22 -9.71
N GLN A 211 -6.43 6.07 -10.75
CA GLN A 211 -5.35 6.91 -11.27
C GLN A 211 -4.84 7.90 -10.22
N ALA A 212 -5.75 8.58 -9.51
CA ALA A 212 -5.38 9.51 -8.45
C ALA A 212 -4.65 8.81 -7.29
N THR A 213 -5.11 7.61 -6.88
CA THR A 213 -4.45 6.81 -5.85
C THR A 213 -3.06 6.37 -6.28
N LEU A 214 -2.90 5.94 -7.54
CA LEU A 214 -1.61 5.53 -8.09
C LEU A 214 -0.60 6.69 -8.06
N GLU A 215 -1.02 7.88 -8.46
CA GLU A 215 -0.15 9.08 -8.41
C GLU A 215 0.27 9.42 -6.98
N ILE A 216 -0.63 9.36 -6.01
CA ILE A 216 -0.30 9.60 -4.59
C ILE A 216 0.72 8.58 -4.07
N VAL A 217 0.56 7.30 -4.41
CA VAL A 217 1.47 6.25 -3.95
C VAL A 217 2.90 6.42 -4.49
N HIS A 218 3.06 7.09 -5.64
CA HIS A 218 4.38 7.37 -6.22
C HIS A 218 5.04 8.66 -5.72
N HIS A 219 4.32 9.49 -4.99
CA HIS A 219 4.85 10.68 -4.31
C HIS A 219 5.56 10.32 -3.01
#